data_69736b94c9f26e39e73ad576c623deb9
#
_entry.id   69736b94c9f26e39e73ad576c623deb9
#
_cell.length_a   1.000
_cell.length_b   1.000
_cell.length_c   1.000
_cell.angle_alpha   90.00
_cell.angle_beta   90.00
_cell.angle_gamma   90.00
#
_symmetry.space_group_name_H-M   'P 1'
#
loop_
_entity.id
_entity.type
_entity.pdbx_description
1 polymer ?
#
loop_
_entity_poly.entity_id
_entity_poly.type
_entity_poly.pdbx_seq_one_letter_code
_entity_poly.pdbx_strand_id
1 'polypeptide(L)'
;MPTSIAPSGADGVTPSAHSAEDPRAGSVDPAAEAAVRVRGLVKRYDGRDVVAGLDLVADAGAVTAVLGPNGAGKTTTVECCEGLRSPDGGTVRVLGLDPVADARALRPRVGVMLQDGGLPTGARAGEVLRHVASMYAAPRDLGELGERLGLGSFARTTVRRLSGGQRQRLSLAAAVVGRPEVVFLDEPSAGMDPQSRHAVWDLVRELRDEGTAVVLTTHLMDEAEDLADRVHVVDHGRVIASGSVPELLSPDPQADRTLRFDAVPGLDVAAVAAALGDPGGAGTWTVTEPQPGSYVVAGPVGPRALTALTGWLADHDVLASRLTVGRRTLEDVFLDLTGRHLR
;
A
#
# COMPACT_ATOMS: atom_id res chain seq x y z
N MET A 1 -3.25 90.50 -26.51
CA MET A 1 -4.29 91.06 -25.64
C MET A 1 -5.63 90.51 -26.08
N PRO A 2 -6.60 90.22 -25.23
CA PRO A 2 -6.53 89.93 -23.80
C PRO A 2 -7.19 88.59 -23.40
N THR A 3 -6.95 88.16 -22.24
CA THR A 3 -7.73 87.95 -21.00
C THR A 3 -8.34 86.57 -20.89
N SER A 4 -7.77 85.79 -19.99
CA SER A 4 -8.19 85.50 -18.62
C SER A 4 -9.63 84.96 -18.42
N ILE A 5 -9.76 83.78 -17.86
CA ILE A 5 -10.48 83.54 -16.58
C ILE A 5 -10.50 82.01 -16.33
N ALA A 6 -9.91 81.61 -15.23
CA ALA A 6 -10.30 80.40 -14.54
C ALA A 6 -11.55 80.71 -13.69
N PRO A 7 -12.36 79.74 -13.26
CA PRO A 7 -12.18 79.10 -11.96
C PRO A 7 -12.54 77.63 -11.94
N SER A 8 -11.85 76.93 -11.06
CA SER A 8 -12.28 76.37 -9.77
C SER A 8 -13.31 75.24 -9.79
N GLY A 9 -12.94 74.13 -9.18
CA GLY A 9 -13.84 73.37 -8.34
C GLY A 9 -13.95 71.89 -8.69
N ALA A 10 -13.22 71.16 -7.94
CA ALA A 10 -13.74 70.13 -7.06
C ALA A 10 -14.04 68.69 -7.61
N ASP A 11 -13.50 67.84 -6.87
CA ASP A 11 -13.90 66.48 -6.52
C ASP A 11 -13.43 65.35 -7.37
N GLY A 12 -12.35 64.79 -6.84
CA GLY A 12 -11.85 63.48 -7.18
C GLY A 12 -12.85 62.38 -6.82
N VAL A 13 -13.13 61.56 -7.82
CA VAL A 13 -13.66 60.23 -7.59
C VAL A 13 -12.75 59.29 -8.36
N THR A 14 -11.88 58.64 -7.60
CA THR A 14 -11.14 57.47 -8.04
C THR A 14 -12.10 56.30 -8.27
N PRO A 15 -12.16 55.67 -9.44
CA PRO A 15 -12.88 54.41 -9.57
C PRO A 15 -12.06 53.32 -8.88
N SER A 16 -12.62 52.76 -7.82
CA SER A 16 -12.23 51.53 -7.15
C SER A 16 -12.15 50.43 -8.19
N ALA A 17 -10.95 49.85 -8.36
CA ALA A 17 -10.75 48.64 -9.12
C ALA A 17 -11.47 47.51 -8.40
N HIS A 18 -12.65 47.14 -8.88
CA HIS A 18 -13.24 45.84 -8.56
C HIS A 18 -12.37 44.80 -9.24
N SER A 19 -11.54 44.15 -8.42
CA SER A 19 -10.94 42.84 -8.72
C SER A 19 -12.10 41.89 -8.88
N ALA A 20 -12.41 41.52 -10.12
CA ALA A 20 -13.27 40.39 -10.41
C ALA A 20 -12.57 39.14 -9.88
N GLU A 21 -13.02 38.63 -8.76
CA GLU A 21 -12.70 37.29 -8.29
C GLU A 21 -13.17 36.32 -9.39
N ASP A 22 -12.20 35.59 -9.94
CA ASP A 22 -12.45 34.50 -10.88
C ASP A 22 -13.19 33.38 -10.13
N PRO A 23 -14.45 33.05 -10.45
CA PRO A 23 -15.23 32.04 -9.75
C PRO A 23 -14.74 30.60 -10.03
N ARG A 24 -13.56 30.43 -10.65
CA ARG A 24 -12.98 29.11 -11.00
C ARG A 24 -11.84 28.67 -10.09
N ALA A 25 -11.44 29.47 -9.11
CA ALA A 25 -10.56 29.04 -8.04
C ALA A 25 -11.37 28.41 -6.90
N GLY A 26 -12.21 27.46 -7.20
CA GLY A 26 -12.73 26.51 -6.23
C GLY A 26 -11.56 25.70 -5.72
N SER A 27 -11.23 25.84 -4.44
CA SER A 27 -10.37 24.91 -3.73
C SER A 27 -10.94 23.51 -3.94
N VAL A 28 -10.26 22.70 -4.76
CA VAL A 28 -10.58 21.29 -4.93
C VAL A 28 -10.42 20.70 -3.54
N ASP A 29 -11.52 20.29 -2.91
CA ASP A 29 -11.50 19.55 -1.66
C ASP A 29 -10.76 18.23 -1.94
N PRO A 30 -9.54 18.02 -1.42
CA PRO A 30 -8.79 16.78 -1.65
C PRO A 30 -9.58 15.54 -1.19
N ALA A 31 -10.72 15.76 -0.55
CA ALA A 31 -11.68 14.74 -0.17
C ALA A 31 -12.61 14.29 -1.31
N ALA A 32 -12.69 15.01 -2.44
CA ALA A 32 -13.65 14.72 -3.52
C ALA A 32 -13.16 13.67 -4.53
N GLU A 33 -11.86 13.39 -4.57
CA GLU A 33 -11.25 12.50 -5.58
C GLU A 33 -10.92 11.08 -5.07
N ALA A 34 -11.09 10.79 -3.77
CA ALA A 34 -10.78 9.47 -3.24
C ALA A 34 -11.77 8.41 -3.75
N ALA A 35 -11.24 7.41 -4.45
CA ALA A 35 -12.01 6.28 -4.96
C ALA A 35 -12.57 5.39 -3.83
N VAL A 36 -11.82 5.26 -2.72
CA VAL A 36 -12.27 4.55 -1.51
C VAL A 36 -12.01 5.44 -0.28
N ARG A 37 -13.03 5.56 0.56
CA ARG A 37 -12.94 6.29 1.83
C ARG A 37 -13.58 5.51 2.96
N VAL A 38 -12.78 5.22 3.97
CA VAL A 38 -13.20 4.54 5.20
C VAL A 38 -12.95 5.50 6.37
N ARG A 39 -13.94 5.67 7.24
CA ARG A 39 -13.83 6.53 8.44
C ARG A 39 -14.35 5.78 9.66
N GLY A 40 -13.50 5.62 10.65
CA GLY A 40 -13.82 5.04 11.93
C GLY A 40 -14.42 3.63 11.85
N LEU A 41 -14.00 2.83 10.85
CA LEU A 41 -14.55 1.49 10.61
C LEU A 41 -14.40 0.61 11.83
N VAL A 42 -15.51 0.04 12.28
CA VAL A 42 -15.55 -0.97 13.33
C VAL A 42 -16.20 -2.23 12.78
N LYS A 43 -15.56 -3.38 13.02
CA LYS A 43 -16.14 -4.69 12.75
C LYS A 43 -15.86 -5.66 13.90
N ARG A 44 -16.91 -6.33 14.35
CA ARG A 44 -16.87 -7.23 15.51
C ARG A 44 -17.26 -8.65 15.11
N TYR A 45 -16.60 -9.61 15.77
CA TYR A 45 -16.96 -11.01 15.73
C TYR A 45 -16.91 -11.56 17.14
N ASP A 46 -17.97 -12.20 17.58
CA ASP A 46 -18.08 -12.80 18.92
C ASP A 46 -17.69 -11.82 20.06
N GLY A 47 -18.11 -10.55 19.92
CA GLY A 47 -17.81 -9.49 20.89
C GLY A 47 -16.39 -8.93 20.85
N ARG A 48 -15.54 -9.35 19.93
CA ARG A 48 -14.18 -8.85 19.76
C ARG A 48 -14.09 -7.91 18.57
N ASP A 49 -13.45 -6.76 18.74
CA ASP A 49 -13.14 -5.85 17.66
C ASP A 49 -12.03 -6.44 16.79
N VAL A 50 -12.34 -6.84 15.56
CA VAL A 50 -11.38 -7.25 14.53
C VAL A 50 -10.88 -6.03 13.77
N VAL A 51 -11.78 -5.03 13.56
CA VAL A 51 -11.43 -3.68 13.09
C VAL A 51 -11.95 -2.70 14.13
N ALA A 52 -11.08 -1.80 14.59
CA ALA A 52 -11.29 -1.02 15.81
C ALA A 52 -11.14 0.50 15.58
N GLY A 53 -11.96 1.06 14.69
CA GLY A 53 -11.94 2.49 14.36
C GLY A 53 -10.89 2.81 13.28
N LEU A 54 -10.85 2.03 12.20
CA LEU A 54 -9.87 2.17 11.13
C LEU A 54 -10.28 3.25 10.13
N ASP A 55 -9.33 4.13 9.78
CA ASP A 55 -9.44 5.11 8.70
C ASP A 55 -8.55 4.72 7.53
N LEU A 56 -9.06 4.82 6.28
CA LEU A 56 -8.34 4.51 5.06
C LEU A 56 -8.81 5.40 3.92
N VAL A 57 -7.88 5.84 3.09
CA VAL A 57 -8.16 6.56 1.85
C VAL A 57 -7.37 5.92 0.73
N ALA A 58 -8.04 5.65 -0.40
CA ALA A 58 -7.41 5.22 -1.64
C ALA A 58 -7.85 6.14 -2.78
N ASP A 59 -6.88 6.70 -3.49
CA ASP A 59 -7.11 7.67 -4.55
C ASP A 59 -7.30 6.95 -5.90
N ALA A 60 -8.00 7.61 -6.83
CA ALA A 60 -8.15 7.11 -8.20
C ALA A 60 -6.78 7.12 -8.92
N GLY A 61 -6.52 6.10 -9.73
CA GLY A 61 -5.25 5.97 -10.46
C GLY A 61 -4.03 5.81 -9.54
N ALA A 62 -4.22 5.26 -8.36
CA ALA A 62 -3.16 4.98 -7.40
C ALA A 62 -3.26 3.57 -6.83
N VAL A 63 -2.13 3.02 -6.39
CA VAL A 63 -2.05 1.77 -5.67
C VAL A 63 -1.96 2.05 -4.17
N THR A 64 -2.97 1.61 -3.43
CA THR A 64 -3.00 1.70 -1.96
C THR A 64 -2.80 0.32 -1.37
N ALA A 65 -1.71 0.12 -0.64
CA ALA A 65 -1.45 -1.11 0.07
C ALA A 65 -1.94 -1.06 1.52
N VAL A 66 -2.65 -2.09 1.94
CA VAL A 66 -3.02 -2.35 3.34
C VAL A 66 -2.10 -3.44 3.85
N LEU A 67 -1.05 -3.04 4.56
CA LEU A 67 0.04 -3.88 5.02
C LEU A 67 -0.15 -4.27 6.48
N GLY A 68 0.16 -5.49 6.85
CA GLY A 68 0.11 -5.92 8.25
C GLY A 68 0.15 -7.44 8.41
N PRO A 69 0.30 -7.95 9.65
CA PRO A 69 0.35 -9.37 9.91
C PRO A 69 -1.00 -10.07 9.67
N ASN A 70 -0.96 -11.40 9.65
CA ASN A 70 -2.18 -12.19 9.62
C ASN A 70 -3.03 -11.91 10.86
N GLY A 71 -4.34 -11.73 10.65
CA GLY A 71 -5.27 -11.37 11.73
C GLY A 71 -5.29 -9.89 12.12
N ALA A 72 -4.54 -9.00 11.45
CA ALA A 72 -4.56 -7.56 11.72
C ALA A 72 -5.87 -6.86 11.34
N GLY A 73 -6.79 -7.52 10.60
CA GLY A 73 -8.04 -6.95 10.15
C GLY A 73 -8.07 -6.48 8.69
N LYS A 74 -6.99 -6.73 7.91
CA LYS A 74 -6.85 -6.31 6.51
C LYS A 74 -8.00 -6.82 5.62
N THR A 75 -8.13 -8.15 5.50
CA THR A 75 -9.21 -8.80 4.72
C THR A 75 -10.59 -8.33 5.15
N THR A 76 -10.85 -8.25 6.46
CA THR A 76 -12.14 -7.76 6.98
C THR A 76 -12.41 -6.32 6.57
N THR A 77 -11.41 -5.45 6.57
CA THR A 77 -11.54 -4.06 6.12
C THR A 77 -11.89 -4.02 4.63
N VAL A 78 -11.19 -4.79 3.81
CA VAL A 78 -11.44 -4.88 2.36
C VAL A 78 -12.82 -5.49 2.09
N GLU A 79 -13.22 -6.57 2.76
CA GLU A 79 -14.58 -7.15 2.64
C GLU A 79 -15.69 -6.15 2.97
N CYS A 80 -15.46 -5.21 3.90
CA CYS A 80 -16.39 -4.11 4.16
C CYS A 80 -16.44 -3.11 2.97
N CYS A 81 -15.31 -2.83 2.34
CA CYS A 81 -15.25 -1.97 1.15
C CYS A 81 -15.91 -2.62 -0.07
N GLU A 82 -15.80 -3.93 -0.20
CA GLU A 82 -16.43 -4.72 -1.26
C GLU A 82 -17.96 -4.88 -1.08
N GLY A 83 -18.49 -4.52 0.11
CA GLY A 83 -19.88 -4.74 0.47
C GLY A 83 -20.24 -6.20 0.78
N LEU A 84 -19.22 -7.04 0.99
CA LEU A 84 -19.42 -8.43 1.42
C LEU A 84 -19.73 -8.53 2.91
N ARG A 85 -19.34 -7.53 3.66
CA ARG A 85 -19.64 -7.40 5.09
C ARG A 85 -20.16 -6.01 5.44
N SER A 86 -21.15 -5.96 6.30
CA SER A 86 -21.65 -4.68 6.84
C SER A 86 -20.79 -4.25 8.00
N PRO A 87 -20.36 -2.98 8.07
CA PRO A 87 -19.73 -2.40 9.24
C PRO A 87 -20.63 -2.46 10.48
N ASP A 88 -20.03 -2.59 11.67
CA ASP A 88 -20.73 -2.44 12.95
C ASP A 88 -20.63 -0.99 13.48
N GLY A 89 -19.75 -0.17 12.86
CA GLY A 89 -19.59 1.25 13.11
C GLY A 89 -18.72 1.92 12.06
N GLY A 90 -18.75 3.24 12.03
CA GLY A 90 -18.04 4.03 11.02
C GLY A 90 -18.78 4.12 9.69
N THR A 91 -18.07 4.57 8.67
CA THR A 91 -18.61 4.72 7.30
C THR A 91 -17.62 4.23 6.26
N VAL A 92 -18.14 3.61 5.20
CA VAL A 92 -17.40 3.21 4.01
C VAL A 92 -18.04 3.84 2.79
N ARG A 93 -17.23 4.40 1.90
CA ARG A 93 -17.65 4.91 0.60
C ARG A 93 -16.69 4.42 -0.47
N VAL A 94 -17.22 3.88 -1.54
CA VAL A 94 -16.48 3.45 -2.73
C VAL A 94 -17.09 4.17 -3.93
N LEU A 95 -16.29 4.93 -4.65
CA LEU A 95 -16.76 5.82 -5.72
C LEU A 95 -17.93 6.73 -5.26
N GLY A 96 -17.87 7.20 -4.00
CA GLY A 96 -18.90 8.01 -3.36
C GLY A 96 -20.14 7.25 -2.85
N LEU A 97 -20.29 5.97 -3.20
CA LEU A 97 -21.45 5.12 -2.91
C LEU A 97 -21.23 4.25 -1.65
N ASP A 98 -22.33 3.86 -1.02
CA ASP A 98 -22.31 2.88 0.07
C ASP A 98 -22.24 1.46 -0.52
N PRO A 99 -21.20 0.65 -0.18
CA PRO A 99 -21.00 -0.63 -0.84
C PRO A 99 -22.09 -1.66 -0.53
N VAL A 100 -22.87 -1.49 0.53
CA VAL A 100 -23.98 -2.37 0.89
C VAL A 100 -25.29 -1.82 0.33
N ALA A 101 -25.61 -0.56 0.60
CA ALA A 101 -26.87 0.04 0.19
C ALA A 101 -26.96 0.24 -1.35
N ASP A 102 -25.84 0.66 -1.97
CA ASP A 102 -25.77 0.96 -3.41
C ASP A 102 -25.10 -0.15 -4.22
N ALA A 103 -25.05 -1.37 -3.70
CA ALA A 103 -24.34 -2.51 -4.28
C ALA A 103 -24.66 -2.74 -5.78
N ARG A 104 -25.91 -2.51 -6.20
CA ARG A 104 -26.32 -2.69 -7.61
C ARG A 104 -25.62 -1.71 -8.57
N ALA A 105 -25.43 -0.48 -8.13
CA ALA A 105 -24.74 0.56 -8.91
C ALA A 105 -23.23 0.36 -8.89
N LEU A 106 -22.71 -0.20 -7.79
CA LEU A 106 -21.27 -0.34 -7.55
C LEU A 106 -20.66 -1.56 -8.23
N ARG A 107 -21.33 -2.73 -8.17
CA ARG A 107 -20.79 -4.01 -8.68
C ARG A 107 -20.25 -3.99 -10.10
N PRO A 108 -20.86 -3.31 -11.09
CA PRO A 108 -20.30 -3.25 -12.44
C PRO A 108 -19.01 -2.44 -12.55
N ARG A 109 -18.70 -1.59 -11.55
CA ARG A 109 -17.57 -0.65 -11.51
C ARG A 109 -16.42 -1.13 -10.63
N VAL A 110 -16.62 -2.21 -9.88
CA VAL A 110 -15.66 -2.73 -8.90
C VAL A 110 -15.23 -4.14 -9.27
N GLY A 111 -13.92 -4.35 -9.29
CA GLY A 111 -13.33 -5.68 -9.39
C GLY A 111 -12.97 -6.21 -8.01
N VAL A 112 -13.13 -7.50 -7.79
CA VAL A 112 -12.83 -8.14 -6.51
C VAL A 112 -12.07 -9.44 -6.72
N MET A 113 -10.91 -9.54 -6.09
CA MET A 113 -10.13 -10.76 -6.00
C MET A 113 -10.09 -11.24 -4.55
N LEU A 114 -10.89 -12.23 -4.23
CA LEU A 114 -10.93 -12.83 -2.89
C LEU A 114 -9.72 -13.75 -2.64
N GLN A 115 -9.24 -13.78 -1.41
CA GLN A 115 -8.14 -14.65 -0.97
C GLN A 115 -8.47 -16.13 -1.22
N ASP A 116 -9.66 -16.55 -0.82
CA ASP A 116 -10.16 -17.91 -1.03
C ASP A 116 -11.59 -17.91 -1.60
N GLY A 117 -11.84 -18.79 -2.55
CA GLY A 117 -13.18 -18.97 -3.10
C GLY A 117 -13.50 -18.08 -4.30
N GLY A 118 -14.79 -17.76 -4.47
CA GLY A 118 -15.31 -16.90 -5.54
C GLY A 118 -15.39 -17.52 -6.93
N LEU A 119 -14.60 -18.54 -7.24
CA LEU A 119 -14.59 -19.19 -8.54
C LEU A 119 -15.34 -20.55 -8.53
N PRO A 120 -16.19 -20.84 -9.54
CA PRO A 120 -16.87 -22.11 -9.67
C PRO A 120 -15.88 -23.28 -9.82
N THR A 121 -15.79 -24.15 -8.81
CA THR A 121 -14.76 -25.20 -8.72
C THR A 121 -14.90 -26.31 -9.77
N GLY A 122 -16.10 -26.54 -10.31
CA GLY A 122 -16.41 -27.58 -11.29
C GLY A 122 -16.18 -27.16 -12.74
N ALA A 123 -16.11 -25.87 -13.03
CA ALA A 123 -15.90 -25.35 -14.38
C ALA A 123 -14.41 -25.30 -14.76
N ARG A 124 -14.10 -25.21 -16.06
CA ARG A 124 -12.74 -25.00 -16.55
C ARG A 124 -12.35 -23.54 -16.43
N ALA A 125 -11.07 -23.27 -16.21
CA ALA A 125 -10.55 -21.92 -16.01
C ALA A 125 -10.94 -20.94 -17.15
N GLY A 126 -10.77 -21.35 -18.40
CA GLY A 126 -11.16 -20.54 -19.55
C GLY A 126 -12.67 -20.35 -19.71
N GLU A 127 -13.49 -21.29 -19.23
CA GLU A 127 -14.96 -21.15 -19.23
C GLU A 127 -15.39 -20.13 -18.16
N VAL A 128 -14.79 -20.18 -16.98
CA VAL A 128 -15.04 -19.20 -15.91
C VAL A 128 -14.73 -17.79 -16.38
N LEU A 129 -13.54 -17.57 -16.96
CA LEU A 129 -13.14 -16.24 -17.42
C LEU A 129 -14.06 -15.71 -18.52
N ARG A 130 -14.41 -16.54 -19.50
CA ARG A 130 -15.36 -16.15 -20.55
C ARG A 130 -16.75 -15.84 -20.00
N HIS A 131 -17.20 -16.60 -19.01
CA HIS A 131 -18.48 -16.35 -18.36
C HIS A 131 -18.48 -15.02 -17.62
N VAL A 132 -17.44 -14.72 -16.83
CA VAL A 132 -17.33 -13.43 -16.15
C VAL A 132 -17.26 -12.28 -17.16
N ALA A 133 -16.44 -12.41 -18.21
CA ALA A 133 -16.35 -11.41 -19.28
C ALA A 133 -17.71 -11.12 -19.94
N SER A 134 -18.55 -12.15 -20.12
CA SER A 134 -19.88 -11.99 -20.75
C SER A 134 -20.88 -11.16 -19.91
N MET A 135 -20.56 -10.87 -18.65
CA MET A 135 -21.39 -10.02 -17.78
C MET A 135 -21.15 -8.52 -18.02
N TYR A 136 -20.09 -8.15 -18.75
CA TYR A 136 -19.69 -6.78 -19.00
C TYR A 136 -19.89 -6.38 -20.46
N ALA A 137 -20.29 -5.12 -20.69
CA ALA A 137 -20.55 -4.61 -22.04
C ALA A 137 -19.26 -4.45 -22.87
N ALA A 138 -18.15 -4.12 -22.23
CA ALA A 138 -16.85 -3.88 -22.87
C ALA A 138 -15.71 -4.52 -22.04
N PRO A 139 -15.63 -5.85 -22.00
CA PRO A 139 -14.58 -6.53 -21.24
C PRO A 139 -13.19 -6.30 -21.87
N ARG A 140 -12.13 -6.55 -21.11
CA ARG A 140 -10.76 -6.64 -21.65
C ARG A 140 -10.65 -7.79 -22.64
N ASP A 141 -9.70 -7.68 -23.56
CA ASP A 141 -9.39 -8.79 -24.44
C ASP A 141 -8.88 -10.01 -23.64
N LEU A 142 -9.56 -11.15 -23.84
CA LEU A 142 -9.24 -12.36 -23.08
C LEU A 142 -7.96 -13.05 -23.54
N GLY A 143 -7.56 -12.84 -24.79
CA GLY A 143 -6.31 -13.36 -25.35
C GLY A 143 -5.13 -12.62 -24.70
N GLU A 144 -5.15 -11.30 -24.74
CA GLU A 144 -4.11 -10.46 -24.15
C GLU A 144 -3.98 -10.71 -22.64
N LEU A 145 -5.10 -10.68 -21.90
CA LEU A 145 -5.11 -10.96 -20.46
C LEU A 145 -4.62 -12.39 -20.16
N GLY A 146 -4.99 -13.33 -21.01
CA GLY A 146 -4.56 -14.74 -20.94
C GLY A 146 -3.07 -14.91 -21.16
N GLU A 147 -2.48 -14.20 -22.10
CA GLU A 147 -1.02 -14.23 -22.36
C GLU A 147 -0.24 -13.63 -21.19
N ARG A 148 -0.62 -12.46 -20.73
CA ARG A 148 0.02 -11.75 -19.59
C ARG A 148 0.07 -12.59 -18.33
N LEU A 149 -1.06 -13.21 -17.98
CA LEU A 149 -1.17 -14.03 -16.77
C LEU A 149 -0.87 -15.51 -16.99
N GLY A 150 -0.46 -15.91 -18.21
CA GLY A 150 -0.10 -17.28 -18.56
C GLY A 150 -1.27 -18.26 -18.39
N LEU A 151 -2.52 -17.81 -18.64
CA LEU A 151 -3.72 -18.63 -18.42
C LEU A 151 -3.86 -19.75 -19.45
N GLY A 152 -3.25 -19.60 -20.63
CA GLY A 152 -3.34 -20.56 -21.73
C GLY A 152 -2.93 -21.97 -21.33
N SER A 153 -1.90 -22.11 -20.49
CA SER A 153 -1.36 -23.38 -20.02
C SER A 153 -2.35 -24.23 -19.20
N PHE A 154 -3.33 -23.59 -18.57
CA PHE A 154 -4.33 -24.27 -17.73
C PHE A 154 -5.78 -23.93 -18.05
N ALA A 155 -6.06 -23.23 -19.15
CA ALA A 155 -7.41 -22.81 -19.55
C ALA A 155 -8.41 -23.99 -19.64
N ARG A 156 -7.94 -25.21 -19.94
CA ARG A 156 -8.75 -26.45 -20.04
C ARG A 156 -8.86 -27.20 -18.71
N THR A 157 -8.10 -26.79 -17.68
CA THR A 157 -8.10 -27.45 -16.36
C THR A 157 -9.28 -26.95 -15.53
N THR A 158 -9.95 -27.84 -14.79
CA THR A 158 -11.01 -27.45 -13.86
C THR A 158 -10.43 -26.68 -12.66
N VAL A 159 -11.17 -25.67 -12.19
CA VAL A 159 -10.70 -24.76 -11.11
C VAL A 159 -10.26 -25.53 -9.86
N ARG A 160 -10.97 -26.60 -9.46
CA ARG A 160 -10.59 -27.43 -8.30
C ARG A 160 -9.21 -28.12 -8.43
N ARG A 161 -8.69 -28.24 -9.66
CA ARG A 161 -7.41 -28.92 -9.95
C ARG A 161 -6.28 -27.93 -10.20
N LEU A 162 -6.55 -26.64 -10.15
CA LEU A 162 -5.53 -25.60 -10.29
C LEU A 162 -4.64 -25.56 -9.05
N SER A 163 -3.35 -25.28 -9.26
CA SER A 163 -2.46 -24.90 -8.16
C SER A 163 -2.91 -23.59 -7.53
N GLY A 164 -2.42 -23.24 -6.34
CA GLY A 164 -2.70 -21.97 -5.68
C GLY A 164 -2.42 -20.78 -6.58
N GLY A 165 -1.21 -20.68 -7.14
CA GLY A 165 -0.82 -19.59 -8.04
C GLY A 165 -1.61 -19.55 -9.36
N GLN A 166 -2.01 -20.72 -9.92
CA GLN A 166 -2.90 -20.74 -11.09
C GLN A 166 -4.29 -20.20 -10.76
N ARG A 167 -4.81 -20.55 -9.58
CA ARG A 167 -6.12 -20.07 -9.11
C ARG A 167 -6.09 -18.57 -8.86
N GLN A 168 -5.03 -18.05 -8.24
CA GLN A 168 -4.86 -16.61 -8.00
C GLN A 168 -4.79 -15.82 -9.32
N ARG A 169 -4.00 -16.28 -10.31
CA ARG A 169 -3.93 -15.64 -11.63
C ARG A 169 -5.29 -15.64 -12.36
N LEU A 170 -6.06 -16.71 -12.24
CA LEU A 170 -7.43 -16.74 -12.77
C LEU A 170 -8.36 -15.80 -12.02
N SER A 171 -8.25 -15.72 -10.69
CA SER A 171 -9.04 -14.82 -9.84
C SER A 171 -8.76 -13.35 -10.16
N LEU A 172 -7.47 -13.02 -10.31
CA LEU A 172 -7.05 -11.68 -10.74
C LEU A 172 -7.61 -11.34 -12.13
N ALA A 173 -7.48 -12.25 -13.10
CA ALA A 173 -8.06 -12.04 -14.43
C ALA A 173 -9.57 -11.78 -14.35
N ALA A 174 -10.30 -12.54 -13.55
CA ALA A 174 -11.73 -12.36 -13.37
C ALA A 174 -12.09 -11.02 -12.70
N ALA A 175 -11.25 -10.54 -11.76
CA ALA A 175 -11.45 -9.27 -11.09
C ALA A 175 -11.30 -8.07 -12.04
N VAL A 176 -10.37 -8.15 -13.01
CA VAL A 176 -10.01 -6.99 -13.85
C VAL A 176 -10.65 -7.02 -15.24
N VAL A 177 -11.24 -8.16 -15.65
CA VAL A 177 -11.79 -8.34 -17.00
C VAL A 177 -12.87 -7.33 -17.36
N GLY A 178 -13.64 -6.85 -16.36
CA GLY A 178 -14.72 -5.87 -16.52
C GLY A 178 -14.25 -4.42 -16.67
N ARG A 179 -12.95 -4.12 -16.69
CA ARG A 179 -12.40 -2.75 -16.67
C ARG A 179 -12.91 -1.94 -15.50
N PRO A 180 -12.69 -2.39 -14.26
CA PRO A 180 -13.22 -1.70 -13.08
C PRO A 180 -12.57 -0.33 -12.87
N GLU A 181 -13.30 0.58 -12.22
CA GLU A 181 -12.77 1.86 -11.74
C GLU A 181 -12.02 1.69 -10.41
N VAL A 182 -12.41 0.70 -9.61
CA VAL A 182 -11.72 0.28 -8.39
C VAL A 182 -11.55 -1.23 -8.40
N VAL A 183 -10.37 -1.71 -8.02
CA VAL A 183 -10.14 -3.14 -7.83
C VAL A 183 -9.59 -3.42 -6.43
N PHE A 184 -10.18 -4.38 -5.75
CA PHE A 184 -9.71 -4.91 -4.47
C PHE A 184 -9.00 -6.25 -4.72
N LEU A 185 -7.76 -6.35 -4.23
CA LEU A 185 -6.90 -7.51 -4.42
C LEU A 185 -6.44 -8.02 -3.05
N ASP A 186 -7.01 -9.12 -2.60
CA ASP A 186 -6.61 -9.72 -1.31
C ASP A 186 -5.45 -10.69 -1.53
N GLU A 187 -4.24 -10.32 -1.09
CA GLU A 187 -2.97 -11.05 -1.21
C GLU A 187 -2.69 -11.55 -2.65
N PRO A 188 -2.63 -10.66 -3.65
CA PRO A 188 -2.67 -11.05 -5.07
C PRO A 188 -1.50 -11.92 -5.52
N SER A 189 -0.34 -11.83 -4.89
CA SER A 189 0.87 -12.57 -5.27
C SER A 189 1.32 -13.62 -4.25
N ALA A 190 0.53 -13.86 -3.19
CA ALA A 190 0.90 -14.80 -2.14
C ALA A 190 1.10 -16.23 -2.68
N GLY A 191 2.19 -16.86 -2.27
CA GLY A 191 2.50 -18.24 -2.66
C GLY A 191 2.83 -18.46 -4.13
N MET A 192 3.08 -17.38 -4.90
CA MET A 192 3.53 -17.46 -6.29
C MET A 192 5.06 -17.57 -6.37
N ASP A 193 5.52 -18.20 -7.44
CA ASP A 193 6.92 -18.13 -7.84
C ASP A 193 7.29 -16.70 -8.28
N PRO A 194 8.58 -16.31 -8.25
CA PRO A 194 9.00 -14.94 -8.57
C PRO A 194 8.54 -14.45 -9.94
N GLN A 195 8.58 -15.30 -10.98
CA GLN A 195 8.19 -14.93 -12.33
C GLN A 195 6.68 -14.63 -12.41
N SER A 196 5.84 -15.48 -11.80
CA SER A 196 4.39 -15.27 -11.74
C SER A 196 4.04 -14.03 -10.94
N ARG A 197 4.79 -13.72 -9.86
CA ARG A 197 4.62 -12.51 -9.05
C ARG A 197 4.88 -11.25 -9.87
N HIS A 198 5.96 -11.19 -10.63
CA HIS A 198 6.25 -10.03 -11.49
C HIS A 198 5.15 -9.78 -12.53
N ALA A 199 4.59 -10.83 -13.13
CA ALA A 199 3.48 -10.68 -14.07
C ALA A 199 2.22 -10.06 -13.41
N VAL A 200 1.94 -10.39 -12.15
CA VAL A 200 0.88 -9.76 -11.35
C VAL A 200 1.21 -8.30 -11.07
N TRP A 201 2.42 -8.00 -10.66
CA TRP A 201 2.87 -6.63 -10.37
C TRP A 201 2.81 -5.72 -11.60
N ASP A 202 3.22 -6.23 -12.75
CA ASP A 202 3.15 -5.50 -14.02
C ASP A 202 1.70 -5.17 -14.39
N LEU A 203 0.77 -6.11 -14.18
CA LEU A 203 -0.65 -5.86 -14.39
C LEU A 203 -1.21 -4.82 -13.40
N VAL A 204 -0.79 -4.85 -12.13
CA VAL A 204 -1.19 -3.84 -11.12
C VAL A 204 -0.72 -2.44 -11.53
N ARG A 205 0.53 -2.31 -12.01
CA ARG A 205 1.05 -1.01 -12.50
C ARG A 205 0.25 -0.51 -13.71
N GLU A 206 -0.09 -1.39 -14.64
CA GLU A 206 -0.89 -1.04 -15.79
C GLU A 206 -2.30 -0.57 -15.41
N LEU A 207 -2.97 -1.27 -14.48
CA LEU A 207 -4.28 -0.86 -13.96
C LEU A 207 -4.22 0.55 -13.37
N ARG A 208 -3.19 0.85 -12.58
CA ARG A 208 -2.93 2.19 -12.04
C ARG A 208 -2.76 3.21 -13.16
N ASP A 209 -1.92 2.90 -14.14
CA ASP A 209 -1.60 3.80 -15.25
C ASP A 209 -2.82 4.05 -16.18
N GLU A 210 -3.77 3.12 -16.21
CA GLU A 210 -5.08 3.28 -16.85
C GLU A 210 -6.08 4.11 -16.01
N GLY A 211 -5.72 4.51 -14.79
CA GLY A 211 -6.56 5.31 -13.89
C GLY A 211 -7.41 4.50 -12.90
N THR A 212 -7.26 3.16 -12.87
CA THR A 212 -7.95 2.31 -11.89
C THR A 212 -7.38 2.56 -10.50
N ALA A 213 -8.23 2.75 -9.50
CA ALA A 213 -7.81 2.70 -8.10
C ALA A 213 -7.57 1.25 -7.69
N VAL A 214 -6.36 0.94 -7.25
CA VAL A 214 -6.02 -0.41 -6.78
C VAL A 214 -5.87 -0.39 -5.26
N VAL A 215 -6.66 -1.20 -4.57
CA VAL A 215 -6.50 -1.45 -3.13
C VAL A 215 -6.05 -2.89 -2.96
N LEU A 216 -4.85 -3.10 -2.46
CA LEU A 216 -4.34 -4.45 -2.21
C LEU A 216 -4.04 -4.67 -0.73
N THR A 217 -4.32 -5.88 -0.26
CA THR A 217 -3.80 -6.33 1.04
C THR A 217 -2.56 -7.16 0.80
N THR A 218 -1.59 -7.03 1.66
CA THR A 218 -0.41 -7.89 1.62
C THR A 218 0.25 -8.01 3.00
N HIS A 219 0.97 -9.09 3.20
CA HIS A 219 1.93 -9.25 4.28
C HIS A 219 3.37 -9.23 3.73
N LEU A 220 3.55 -9.09 2.41
CA LEU A 220 4.84 -9.01 1.73
C LEU A 220 5.27 -7.54 1.64
N MET A 221 6.34 -7.19 2.33
CA MET A 221 6.87 -5.82 2.36
C MET A 221 7.39 -5.38 0.99
N ASP A 222 8.08 -6.27 0.30
CA ASP A 222 8.62 -6.06 -1.04
C ASP A 222 7.52 -5.72 -2.06
N GLU A 223 6.33 -6.35 -1.95
CA GLU A 223 5.18 -6.02 -2.78
C GLU A 223 4.66 -4.61 -2.51
N ALA A 224 4.52 -4.23 -1.24
CA ALA A 224 4.09 -2.88 -0.88
C ALA A 224 5.13 -1.81 -1.28
N GLU A 225 6.44 -2.07 -1.07
CA GLU A 225 7.52 -1.15 -1.45
C GLU A 225 7.59 -0.91 -2.97
N ASP A 226 7.32 -1.94 -3.76
CA ASP A 226 7.49 -1.90 -5.21
C ASP A 226 6.25 -1.35 -5.96
N LEU A 227 5.06 -1.54 -5.40
CA LEU A 227 3.81 -1.21 -6.05
C LEU A 227 3.08 0.01 -5.49
N ALA A 228 3.16 0.25 -4.18
CA ALA A 228 2.25 1.17 -3.53
C ALA A 228 2.66 2.64 -3.66
N ASP A 229 1.72 3.47 -4.08
CA ASP A 229 1.81 4.93 -3.97
C ASP A 229 1.54 5.38 -2.53
N ARG A 230 0.65 4.65 -1.83
CA ARG A 230 0.32 4.85 -0.41
C ARG A 230 0.24 3.52 0.33
N VAL A 231 0.78 3.50 1.54
CA VAL A 231 0.72 2.34 2.43
C VAL A 231 -0.02 2.72 3.71
N HIS A 232 -0.95 1.86 4.12
CA HIS A 232 -1.55 1.89 5.45
C HIS A 232 -1.07 0.66 6.21
N VAL A 233 -0.24 0.86 7.23
CA VAL A 233 0.23 -0.21 8.11
C VAL A 233 -0.82 -0.47 9.16
N VAL A 234 -1.37 -1.68 9.17
CA VAL A 234 -2.47 -2.09 10.05
C VAL A 234 -1.99 -3.11 11.06
N ASP A 235 -2.28 -2.86 12.33
CA ASP A 235 -2.08 -3.81 13.41
C ASP A 235 -3.25 -3.72 14.40
N HIS A 236 -3.68 -4.91 14.91
CA HIS A 236 -4.82 -5.00 15.85
C HIS A 236 -6.07 -4.19 15.44
N GLY A 237 -6.41 -4.23 14.15
CA GLY A 237 -7.60 -3.54 13.61
C GLY A 237 -7.49 -2.02 13.51
N ARG A 238 -6.30 -1.44 13.63
CA ARG A 238 -6.03 0.00 13.54
C ARG A 238 -4.93 0.31 12.56
N VAL A 239 -5.00 1.46 11.91
CA VAL A 239 -3.87 2.00 11.16
C VAL A 239 -2.87 2.58 12.17
N ILE A 240 -1.65 2.05 12.20
CA ILE A 240 -0.55 2.49 13.08
C ILE A 240 0.42 3.43 12.38
N ALA A 241 0.48 3.39 11.04
CA ALA A 241 1.21 4.34 10.22
C ALA A 241 0.57 4.43 8.83
N SER A 242 0.67 5.58 8.18
CA SER A 242 0.16 5.79 6.83
C SER A 242 0.99 6.85 6.12
N GLY A 243 1.33 6.61 4.85
CA GLY A 243 2.09 7.53 4.01
C GLY A 243 2.49 6.90 2.70
N SER A 244 3.21 7.62 1.86
CA SER A 244 3.96 7.04 0.75
C SER A 244 5.13 6.20 1.27
N VAL A 245 5.65 5.30 0.46
CA VAL A 245 6.81 4.48 0.85
C VAL A 245 7.99 5.34 1.27
N PRO A 246 8.38 6.43 0.54
CA PRO A 246 9.45 7.33 1.00
C PRO A 246 9.15 8.02 2.34
N GLU A 247 7.91 8.46 2.59
CA GLU A 247 7.52 9.10 3.87
C GLU A 247 7.63 8.13 5.05
N LEU A 248 7.28 6.86 4.86
CA LEU A 248 7.36 5.84 5.90
C LEU A 248 8.80 5.39 6.17
N LEU A 249 9.63 5.34 5.13
CA LEU A 249 11.02 4.90 5.26
C LEU A 249 11.94 5.94 5.92
N SER A 250 11.71 7.21 5.76
CA SER A 250 12.38 8.36 6.36
C SER A 250 12.82 9.40 5.30
N PRO A 251 12.72 10.70 5.59
CA PRO A 251 13.11 11.75 4.64
C PRO A 251 14.64 11.92 4.49
N ASP A 252 15.46 11.31 5.35
CA ASP A 252 16.93 11.44 5.30
C ASP A 252 17.58 10.19 4.65
N PRO A 253 18.14 10.32 3.42
CA PRO A 253 18.80 9.20 2.75
C PRO A 253 20.03 8.65 3.49
N GLN A 254 20.59 9.38 4.46
CA GLN A 254 21.71 8.91 5.27
C GLN A 254 21.26 8.20 6.54
N ALA A 255 20.09 8.58 7.08
CA ALA A 255 19.43 7.86 8.17
C ALA A 255 18.72 6.58 7.69
N ASP A 256 18.60 6.42 6.38
CA ASP A 256 17.82 5.36 5.72
C ASP A 256 18.62 4.06 5.49
N ARG A 257 19.86 4.00 6.00
CA ARG A 257 20.68 2.79 5.87
C ARG A 257 20.66 2.00 7.14
N THR A 258 20.40 0.70 7.00
CA THR A 258 20.58 -0.27 8.08
C THR A 258 21.74 -1.19 7.75
N LEU A 259 22.48 -1.56 8.80
CA LEU A 259 23.50 -2.57 8.71
C LEU A 259 22.97 -3.80 9.46
N ARG A 260 22.94 -4.93 8.79
CA ARG A 260 22.47 -6.20 9.36
C ARG A 260 23.61 -7.20 9.38
N PHE A 261 23.72 -7.94 10.47
CA PHE A 261 24.69 -9.03 10.54
C PHE A 261 24.15 -10.18 11.39
N ASP A 262 24.55 -11.38 11.04
CA ASP A 262 24.23 -12.60 11.79
C ASP A 262 25.49 -13.05 12.54
N ALA A 263 25.35 -13.34 13.83
CA ALA A 263 26.43 -13.77 14.70
C ALA A 263 25.91 -14.71 15.82
N VAL A 264 26.71 -15.02 16.81
CA VAL A 264 26.24 -15.73 18.00
C VAL A 264 25.14 -14.96 18.73
N PRO A 265 24.08 -15.62 19.22
CA PRO A 265 23.02 -14.96 19.98
C PRO A 265 23.51 -14.32 21.28
N GLY A 266 22.89 -13.20 21.68
CA GLY A 266 23.08 -12.58 22.98
C GLY A 266 24.30 -11.69 23.10
N LEU A 267 24.75 -11.06 22.00
CA LEU A 267 25.76 -10.01 22.07
C LEU A 267 25.24 -8.81 22.87
N ASP A 268 26.14 -8.14 23.59
CA ASP A 268 25.80 -6.88 24.26
C ASP A 268 25.56 -5.77 23.22
N VAL A 269 24.29 -5.57 22.87
CA VAL A 269 23.87 -4.57 21.89
C VAL A 269 24.24 -3.13 22.29
N ALA A 270 24.34 -2.85 23.61
CA ALA A 270 24.75 -1.57 24.12
C ALA A 270 26.26 -1.36 23.89
N ALA A 271 27.08 -2.38 24.11
CA ALA A 271 28.51 -2.36 23.83
C ALA A 271 28.78 -2.22 22.33
N VAL A 272 28.02 -2.92 21.47
CA VAL A 272 28.11 -2.76 20.01
C VAL A 272 27.78 -1.32 19.62
N ALA A 273 26.69 -0.75 20.15
CA ALA A 273 26.29 0.64 19.85
C ALA A 273 27.35 1.65 20.29
N ALA A 274 27.94 1.46 21.47
CA ALA A 274 29.02 2.30 21.98
C ALA A 274 30.29 2.23 21.11
N ALA A 275 30.63 1.07 20.58
CA ALA A 275 31.78 0.87 19.71
C ALA A 275 31.65 1.55 18.34
N LEU A 276 30.42 1.80 17.87
CA LEU A 276 30.17 2.55 16.64
C LEU A 276 30.52 4.04 16.76
N GLY A 277 30.74 4.51 18.01
CA GLY A 277 31.19 5.85 18.31
C GLY A 277 30.12 6.94 18.23
N ASP A 278 30.55 8.20 18.43
CA ASP A 278 29.64 9.34 18.30
C ASP A 278 29.36 9.61 16.81
N PRO A 279 28.09 9.58 16.37
CA PRO A 279 27.71 9.82 14.99
C PRO A 279 27.85 11.32 14.57
N GLY A 280 28.48 12.15 15.38
CA GLY A 280 28.77 13.54 15.01
C GLY A 280 27.55 14.45 14.91
N GLY A 281 26.55 14.24 15.78
CA GLY A 281 25.32 15.05 15.82
C GLY A 281 24.22 14.58 14.83
N ALA A 282 24.45 13.50 14.08
CA ALA A 282 23.51 12.97 13.09
C ALA A 282 22.58 11.87 13.63
N GLY A 283 22.32 11.84 14.94
CA GLY A 283 21.42 10.86 15.57
C GLY A 283 22.11 9.91 16.54
N THR A 284 21.40 8.91 17.03
CA THR A 284 21.90 7.87 17.93
C THR A 284 21.95 6.53 17.22
N TRP A 285 22.97 5.71 17.56
CA TRP A 285 22.99 4.32 17.12
C TRP A 285 21.94 3.52 17.88
N THR A 286 21.13 2.76 17.15
CA THR A 286 20.25 1.76 17.71
C THR A 286 20.68 0.40 17.23
N VAL A 287 21.02 -0.49 18.17
CA VAL A 287 21.36 -1.88 17.86
C VAL A 287 20.32 -2.78 18.53
N THR A 288 19.71 -3.65 17.75
CA THR A 288 18.69 -4.58 18.21
C THR A 288 19.02 -6.00 17.77
N GLU A 289 18.54 -6.99 18.52
CA GLU A 289 18.58 -8.42 18.17
C GLU A 289 17.13 -8.92 17.99
N PRO A 290 16.54 -8.70 16.78
CA PRO A 290 15.16 -9.08 16.52
C PRO A 290 14.88 -10.57 16.60
N GLN A 291 15.88 -11.38 16.27
CA GLN A 291 15.87 -12.83 16.42
C GLN A 291 17.21 -13.25 17.00
N PRO A 292 17.26 -14.35 17.79
CA PRO A 292 18.51 -14.83 18.34
C PRO A 292 19.61 -14.98 17.27
N GLY A 293 20.69 -14.20 17.42
CA GLY A 293 21.84 -14.21 16.51
C GLY A 293 21.68 -13.33 15.26
N SER A 294 20.56 -12.63 15.06
CA SER A 294 20.39 -11.67 13.95
C SER A 294 20.32 -10.26 14.50
N TYR A 295 21.20 -9.40 14.05
CA TYR A 295 21.37 -8.03 14.57
C TYR A 295 21.07 -6.98 13.50
N VAL A 296 20.41 -5.91 13.93
CA VAL A 296 20.12 -4.74 13.10
C VAL A 296 20.71 -3.51 13.77
N VAL A 297 21.53 -2.78 13.03
CA VAL A 297 22.12 -1.51 13.41
C VAL A 297 21.48 -0.42 12.58
N ALA A 298 20.78 0.50 13.22
CA ALA A 298 20.18 1.68 12.61
C ALA A 298 20.94 2.94 13.07
N GLY A 299 21.12 3.87 12.14
CA GLY A 299 21.86 5.10 12.37
C GLY A 299 22.58 5.58 11.11
N PRO A 300 23.50 6.52 11.19
CA PRO A 300 24.23 7.06 10.03
C PRO A 300 25.26 6.05 9.50
N VAL A 301 24.77 4.95 8.93
CA VAL A 301 25.58 3.84 8.42
C VAL A 301 26.44 4.27 7.25
N GLY A 302 27.73 4.21 7.43
CA GLY A 302 28.74 4.54 6.42
C GLY A 302 30.01 3.69 6.56
N PRO A 303 31.04 3.92 5.76
CA PRO A 303 32.28 3.12 5.81
C PRO A 303 32.93 3.07 7.21
N ARG A 304 32.86 4.17 7.98
CA ARG A 304 33.40 4.23 9.35
C ARG A 304 32.64 3.32 10.30
N ALA A 305 31.30 3.28 10.21
CA ALA A 305 30.48 2.39 11.02
C ALA A 305 30.77 0.91 10.74
N LEU A 306 30.96 0.56 9.46
CA LEU A 306 31.39 -0.79 9.06
C LEU A 306 32.73 -1.16 9.68
N THR A 307 33.74 -0.26 9.61
CA THR A 307 35.06 -0.49 10.20
C THR A 307 34.97 -0.65 11.71
N ALA A 308 34.19 0.20 12.39
CA ALA A 308 34.00 0.14 13.83
C ALA A 308 33.32 -1.17 14.26
N LEU A 309 32.24 -1.56 13.56
CA LEU A 309 31.56 -2.83 13.85
C LEU A 309 32.47 -4.03 13.64
N THR A 310 33.14 -4.11 12.49
CA THR A 310 34.02 -5.25 12.19
C THR A 310 35.23 -5.31 13.11
N GLY A 311 35.76 -4.15 13.55
CA GLY A 311 36.79 -4.08 14.59
C GLY A 311 36.30 -4.61 15.92
N TRP A 312 35.13 -4.16 16.38
CA TRP A 312 34.54 -4.64 17.63
C TRP A 312 34.30 -6.16 17.62
N LEU A 313 33.75 -6.67 16.50
CA LEU A 313 33.54 -8.11 16.33
C LEU A 313 34.85 -8.90 16.39
N ALA A 314 35.90 -8.39 15.76
CA ALA A 314 37.23 -9.01 15.79
C ALA A 314 37.84 -9.00 17.21
N ASP A 315 37.75 -7.88 17.93
CA ASP A 315 38.26 -7.73 19.30
C ASP A 315 37.56 -8.67 20.31
N HIS A 316 36.33 -9.11 20.00
CA HIS A 316 35.55 -10.01 20.83
C HIS A 316 35.51 -11.45 20.30
N ASP A 317 36.33 -11.77 19.29
CA ASP A 317 36.37 -13.10 18.63
C ASP A 317 35.00 -13.58 18.13
N VAL A 318 34.18 -12.62 17.63
CA VAL A 318 32.84 -12.90 17.08
C VAL A 318 32.91 -12.89 15.56
N LEU A 319 32.57 -14.03 14.96
CA LEU A 319 32.46 -14.14 13.49
C LEU A 319 31.04 -13.79 13.03
N ALA A 320 30.92 -12.77 12.20
CA ALA A 320 29.67 -12.50 11.49
C ALA A 320 29.56 -13.44 10.27
N SER A 321 28.51 -14.25 10.23
CA SER A 321 28.25 -15.18 9.14
C SER A 321 27.60 -14.51 7.91
N ARG A 322 26.95 -13.36 8.13
CA ARG A 322 26.40 -12.49 7.11
C ARG A 322 26.58 -11.05 7.56
N LEU A 323 26.95 -10.16 6.64
CA LEU A 323 26.99 -8.72 6.89
C LEU A 323 26.50 -8.00 5.65
N THR A 324 25.42 -7.25 5.81
CA THR A 324 24.78 -6.54 4.71
C THR A 324 24.51 -5.09 5.10
N VAL A 325 24.74 -4.18 4.15
CA VAL A 325 24.31 -2.78 4.25
C VAL A 325 23.17 -2.60 3.28
N GLY A 326 22.01 -2.29 3.78
CA GLY A 326 20.79 -2.08 3.01
C GLY A 326 20.19 -0.71 3.29
N ARG A 327 19.15 -0.38 2.55
CA ARG A 327 18.23 0.69 2.93
C ARG A 327 17.29 0.17 4.00
N ARG A 328 16.75 1.09 4.79
CA ARG A 328 15.62 0.80 5.68
C ARG A 328 14.46 0.31 4.84
N THR A 329 13.76 -0.71 5.30
CA THR A 329 12.64 -1.33 4.62
C THR A 329 11.35 -1.08 5.40
N LEU A 330 10.18 -1.31 4.78
CA LEU A 330 8.91 -1.29 5.50
C LEU A 330 8.87 -2.33 6.63
N GLU A 331 9.66 -3.41 6.54
CA GLU A 331 9.82 -4.37 7.63
C GLU A 331 10.47 -3.74 8.86
N ASP A 332 11.50 -2.91 8.67
CA ASP A 332 12.13 -2.17 9.76
C ASP A 332 11.16 -1.19 10.40
N VAL A 333 10.38 -0.47 9.58
CA VAL A 333 9.34 0.45 10.06
C VAL A 333 8.29 -0.29 10.88
N PHE A 334 7.83 -1.43 10.38
CA PHE A 334 6.84 -2.24 11.08
C PHE A 334 7.39 -2.77 12.43
N LEU A 335 8.64 -3.23 12.42
CA LEU A 335 9.32 -3.72 13.62
C LEU A 335 9.46 -2.62 14.68
N ASP A 336 9.85 -1.41 14.25
CA ASP A 336 9.99 -0.25 15.14
C ASP A 336 8.65 0.14 15.79
N LEU A 337 7.55 0.07 15.01
CA LEU A 337 6.21 0.44 15.48
C LEU A 337 5.57 -0.61 16.39
N THR A 338 5.88 -1.88 16.20
CA THR A 338 5.18 -2.99 16.88
C THR A 338 6.06 -3.82 17.81
N GLY A 339 7.38 -3.70 17.71
CA GLY A 339 8.35 -4.52 18.44
C GLY A 339 8.36 -6.00 18.00
N ARG A 340 7.79 -6.33 16.83
CA ARG A 340 7.68 -7.73 16.35
C ARG A 340 7.74 -7.79 14.81
N HIS A 341 8.31 -8.89 14.29
CA HIS A 341 8.33 -9.16 12.85
C HIS A 341 6.95 -9.59 12.32
N LEU A 342 6.69 -9.28 11.06
CA LEU A 342 5.60 -9.89 10.30
C LEU A 342 5.90 -11.39 10.11
N ARG A 343 4.97 -12.23 10.49
CA ARG A 343 5.01 -13.67 10.27
C ARG A 343 3.91 -14.07 9.30
#